data_cd4427ec23aa1ac0abbba09a67b20687
#
_entry.id   cd4427ec23aa1ac0abbba09a67b20687
#
_cell.length_a   1.000
_cell.length_b   1.000
_cell.length_c   1.000
_cell.angle_alpha   90.00
_cell.angle_beta   90.00
_cell.angle_gamma   90.00
#
_symmetry.space_group_name_H-M   'P 1'
#
loop_
_entity.id
_entity.type
_entity.pdbx_description
1 polymer ?
#
loop_
_entity_poly.entity_id
_entity_poly.type
_entity_poly.pdbx_seq_one_letter_code
_entity_poly.pdbx_strand_id
1 'polypeptide(L)'
;MKTPVELCNDALRVMGLRPDCTNIDDPISQSDKVFSAYYAQTRRKLIKLTRPRFACVESFRLLGTPIDPADPNSAVKFLKPQECLYLQKVDGHDNFTEYGREIVVPRAIDKAIYLNYVRDVVDTGIWSDEFDELFSAALAKKCVQFLTKDATAKQMADTEYQSQLATFNALNARDTKIKKKHHNLTKAMWPFPWRY
;
A
#
# COMPACT_ATOMS: atom_id res chain seq x y z
N MET A 1 -3.09 -1.95 -17.89
CA MET A 1 -2.13 -2.79 -17.15
C MET A 1 -0.74 -2.53 -17.71
N LYS A 2 0.12 -1.88 -16.95
CA LYS A 2 1.46 -1.45 -17.40
C LYS A 2 2.55 -2.31 -16.76
N THR A 3 3.59 -2.60 -17.49
CA THR A 3 4.79 -3.25 -16.98
C THR A 3 5.64 -2.26 -16.17
N PRO A 4 6.54 -2.73 -15.27
CA PRO A 4 7.45 -1.85 -14.55
C PRO A 4 8.28 -0.94 -15.45
N VAL A 5 8.70 -1.44 -16.63
CA VAL A 5 9.46 -0.67 -17.63
C VAL A 5 8.60 0.43 -18.25
N GLU A 6 7.34 0.14 -18.57
CA GLU A 6 6.41 1.15 -19.10
C GLU A 6 6.16 2.27 -18.10
N LEU A 7 5.99 1.93 -16.81
CA LEU A 7 5.84 2.92 -15.73
C LEU A 7 7.07 3.85 -15.60
N CYS A 8 8.27 3.29 -15.75
CA CYS A 8 9.51 4.07 -15.77
C CYS A 8 9.60 4.98 -17.01
N ASN A 9 9.21 4.48 -18.18
CA ASN A 9 9.16 5.27 -19.39
C ASN A 9 8.10 6.38 -19.32
N ASP A 10 6.96 6.14 -18.68
CA ASP A 10 5.97 7.18 -18.41
C ASP A 10 6.53 8.25 -17.45
N ALA A 11 7.30 7.85 -16.43
CA ALA A 11 7.99 8.79 -15.56
C ALA A 11 9.00 9.68 -16.33
N LEU A 12 9.72 9.12 -17.30
CA LEU A 12 10.61 9.91 -18.18
C LEU A 12 9.81 10.92 -19.03
N ARG A 13 8.66 10.52 -19.58
CA ARG A 13 7.77 11.44 -20.33
C ARG A 13 7.26 12.58 -19.48
N VAL A 14 6.89 12.32 -18.22
CA VAL A 14 6.47 13.36 -17.25
C VAL A 14 7.60 14.39 -17.04
N MET A 15 8.85 13.98 -17.07
CA MET A 15 10.01 14.87 -16.97
C MET A 15 10.39 15.56 -18.30
N GLY A 16 9.68 15.27 -19.40
CA GLY A 16 10.04 15.74 -20.75
C GLY A 16 11.28 15.07 -21.31
N LEU A 17 11.68 13.93 -20.77
CA LEU A 17 12.85 13.16 -21.22
C LEU A 17 12.43 12.06 -22.22
N ARG A 18 13.40 11.63 -23.05
CA ARG A 18 13.19 10.51 -23.95
C ARG A 18 13.02 9.22 -23.16
N PRO A 19 12.00 8.39 -23.47
CA PRO A 19 11.84 7.07 -22.84
C PRO A 19 12.93 6.12 -23.35
N ASP A 20 13.88 5.79 -22.49
CA ASP A 20 15.02 4.92 -22.77
C ASP A 20 15.23 3.82 -21.72
N CYS A 21 14.28 3.66 -20.80
CA CYS A 21 14.30 2.58 -19.84
C CYS A 21 13.97 1.25 -20.54
N THR A 22 14.84 0.26 -20.35
CA THR A 22 14.72 -1.05 -21.00
C THR A 22 14.63 -2.20 -20.00
N ASN A 23 15.36 -2.12 -18.89
CA ASN A 23 15.37 -3.17 -17.88
C ASN A 23 15.72 -2.59 -16.49
N ILE A 24 14.87 -2.88 -15.50
CA ILE A 24 15.05 -2.41 -14.12
C ILE A 24 15.82 -3.45 -13.29
N ASP A 25 15.68 -4.74 -13.63
CA ASP A 25 16.29 -5.84 -12.86
C ASP A 25 17.78 -6.02 -13.23
N ASP A 26 18.14 -5.75 -14.48
CA ASP A 26 19.53 -5.74 -14.95
C ASP A 26 19.84 -4.39 -15.64
N PRO A 27 20.12 -3.34 -14.86
CA PRO A 27 20.18 -1.96 -15.34
C PRO A 27 21.45 -1.68 -16.15
N ILE A 28 21.28 -1.31 -17.42
CA ILE A 28 22.38 -0.96 -18.35
C ILE A 28 22.49 0.57 -18.47
N SER A 29 21.41 1.25 -18.80
CA SER A 29 21.36 2.69 -18.99
C SER A 29 21.45 3.48 -17.68
N GLN A 30 21.70 4.79 -17.77
CA GLN A 30 21.64 5.67 -16.60
C GLN A 30 20.23 5.71 -16.02
N SER A 31 19.21 5.73 -16.86
CA SER A 31 17.81 5.72 -16.44
C SER A 31 17.46 4.42 -15.72
N ASP A 32 17.89 3.26 -16.27
CA ASP A 32 17.67 1.95 -15.65
C ASP A 32 18.25 1.91 -14.22
N LYS A 33 19.50 2.39 -14.05
CA LYS A 33 20.20 2.42 -12.75
C LYS A 33 19.47 3.27 -11.72
N VAL A 34 19.00 4.43 -12.13
CA VAL A 34 18.25 5.35 -11.25
C VAL A 34 16.91 4.73 -10.88
N PHE A 35 16.16 4.20 -11.84
CA PHE A 35 14.87 3.58 -11.54
C PHE A 35 15.01 2.32 -10.70
N SER A 36 15.95 1.44 -11.01
CA SER A 36 16.23 0.24 -10.19
C SER A 36 16.45 0.60 -8.71
N ALA A 37 17.19 1.67 -8.44
CA ALA A 37 17.48 2.12 -7.07
C ALA A 37 16.25 2.67 -6.33
N TYR A 38 15.30 3.32 -7.02
CA TYR A 38 14.19 4.04 -6.37
C TYR A 38 12.81 3.40 -6.57
N TYR A 39 12.62 2.49 -7.51
CA TYR A 39 11.33 1.88 -7.85
C TYR A 39 10.63 1.26 -6.64
N ALA A 40 11.28 0.29 -6.00
CA ALA A 40 10.70 -0.43 -4.86
C ALA A 40 10.41 0.49 -3.66
N GLN A 41 11.30 1.44 -3.38
CA GLN A 41 11.12 2.39 -2.29
C GLN A 41 9.92 3.32 -2.55
N THR A 42 9.80 3.84 -3.78
CA THR A 42 8.71 4.74 -4.18
C THR A 42 7.38 4.01 -4.12
N ARG A 43 7.31 2.77 -4.63
CA ARG A 43 6.13 1.91 -4.56
C ARG A 43 5.65 1.74 -3.13
N ARG A 44 6.50 1.25 -2.23
CA ARG A 44 6.16 1.01 -0.82
C ARG A 44 5.70 2.27 -0.12
N LYS A 45 6.40 3.39 -0.35
CA LYS A 45 6.05 4.68 0.24
C LYS A 45 4.68 5.16 -0.24
N LEU A 46 4.42 5.05 -1.54
CA LEU A 46 3.17 5.49 -2.14
C LEU A 46 1.98 4.64 -1.68
N ILE A 47 2.11 3.31 -1.70
CA ILE A 47 1.10 2.38 -1.19
C ILE A 47 0.79 2.66 0.29
N LYS A 48 1.81 2.88 1.11
CA LYS A 48 1.61 3.21 2.53
C LYS A 48 0.90 4.56 2.72
N LEU A 49 1.20 5.55 1.89
CA LEU A 49 0.63 6.89 1.97
C LEU A 49 -0.83 6.91 1.52
N THR A 50 -1.12 6.32 0.36
CA THR A 50 -2.43 6.42 -0.30
C THR A 50 -3.38 5.31 0.08
N ARG A 51 -2.86 4.19 0.58
CA ARG A 51 -3.63 3.01 1.01
C ARG A 51 -4.64 2.58 -0.06
N PRO A 52 -4.17 2.26 -1.27
CA PRO A 52 -5.06 1.90 -2.35
C PRO A 52 -5.82 0.63 -2.01
N ARG A 53 -7.06 0.53 -2.46
CA ARG A 53 -7.97 -0.57 -2.13
C ARG A 53 -7.40 -1.95 -2.47
N PHE A 54 -6.69 -2.07 -3.59
CA PHE A 54 -6.08 -3.33 -4.01
C PHE A 54 -4.97 -3.81 -3.06
N ALA A 55 -4.39 -2.91 -2.26
CA ALA A 55 -3.37 -3.23 -1.28
C ALA A 55 -3.92 -3.44 0.14
N CYS A 56 -5.20 -3.15 0.40
CA CYS A 56 -5.82 -3.34 1.70
C CYS A 56 -6.26 -4.79 1.88
N VAL A 57 -5.81 -5.42 2.96
CA VAL A 57 -6.23 -6.77 3.39
C VAL A 57 -7.09 -6.62 4.63
N GLU A 58 -8.29 -7.18 4.59
CA GLU A 58 -9.26 -7.13 5.68
C GLU A 58 -9.40 -8.52 6.31
N SER A 59 -9.49 -8.58 7.64
CA SER A 59 -9.78 -9.80 8.41
C SER A 59 -8.77 -10.96 8.17
N PHE A 60 -7.50 -10.65 8.03
CA PHE A 60 -6.46 -11.68 7.91
C PHE A 60 -6.25 -12.36 9.27
N ARG A 61 -6.56 -13.67 9.34
CA ARG A 61 -6.38 -14.45 10.57
C ARG A 61 -4.92 -14.76 10.81
N LEU A 62 -4.43 -14.45 12.01
CA LEU A 62 -3.08 -14.73 12.45
C LEU A 62 -3.10 -15.54 13.75
N LEU A 63 -2.29 -16.60 13.82
CA LEU A 63 -2.12 -17.41 15.01
C LEU A 63 -0.87 -16.93 15.76
N GLY A 64 -0.98 -16.86 17.08
CA GLY A 64 0.09 -16.40 17.96
C GLY A 64 0.63 -17.47 18.89
N THR A 65 1.76 -17.17 19.50
CA THR A 65 2.43 -17.98 20.49
C THR A 65 2.37 -17.28 21.86
N PRO A 66 1.91 -17.93 22.95
CA PRO A 66 2.00 -17.36 24.28
C PRO A 66 3.46 -17.02 24.65
N ILE A 67 3.68 -15.91 25.33
CA ILE A 67 5.00 -15.52 25.83
C ILE A 67 5.42 -16.47 26.97
N ASP A 68 4.48 -16.78 27.87
CA ASP A 68 4.65 -17.83 28.90
C ASP A 68 3.59 -18.90 28.68
N PRO A 69 3.97 -20.11 28.19
CA PRO A 69 3.02 -21.20 27.98
C PRO A 69 2.37 -21.75 29.27
N ALA A 70 3.01 -21.55 30.43
CA ALA A 70 2.53 -22.01 31.73
C ALA A 70 1.45 -21.09 32.33
N ASP A 71 1.43 -19.81 31.94
CA ASP A 71 0.41 -18.87 32.38
C ASP A 71 -0.72 -18.73 31.32
N PRO A 72 -1.94 -19.18 31.63
CA PRO A 72 -3.09 -19.06 30.71
C PRO A 72 -3.49 -17.59 30.42
N ASN A 73 -3.05 -16.62 31.25
CA ASN A 73 -3.27 -15.20 31.07
C ASN A 73 -2.09 -14.49 30.40
N SER A 74 -1.07 -15.24 29.99
CA SER A 74 0.09 -14.69 29.32
C SER A 74 -0.29 -13.90 28.08
N ALA A 75 0.48 -12.83 27.80
CA ALA A 75 0.39 -12.13 26.54
C ALA A 75 0.76 -13.05 25.37
N VAL A 76 0.13 -12.82 24.22
CA VAL A 76 0.35 -13.62 23.02
C VAL A 76 1.10 -12.79 22.00
N LYS A 77 2.14 -13.37 21.43
CA LYS A 77 2.98 -12.80 20.40
C LYS A 77 2.55 -13.31 19.03
N PHE A 78 2.42 -12.39 18.09
CA PHE A 78 2.06 -12.65 16.69
C PHE A 78 3.10 -12.07 15.76
N LEU A 79 3.42 -12.78 14.67
CA LEU A 79 4.36 -12.30 13.67
C LEU A 79 3.58 -11.76 12.46
N LYS A 80 3.76 -10.47 12.14
CA LYS A 80 3.14 -9.83 10.98
C LYS A 80 3.55 -10.51 9.67
N PRO A 81 2.65 -10.59 8.67
CA PRO A 81 3.00 -11.02 7.32
C PRO A 81 4.17 -10.22 6.75
N GLN A 82 5.00 -10.86 5.90
CA GLN A 82 6.20 -10.20 5.34
C GLN A 82 5.85 -9.01 4.47
N GLU A 83 4.74 -9.10 3.75
CA GLU A 83 4.20 -8.06 2.88
C GLU A 83 3.51 -6.91 3.63
N CYS A 84 3.33 -7.00 4.96
CA CYS A 84 2.67 -5.96 5.74
C CYS A 84 3.51 -4.68 5.78
N LEU A 85 3.06 -3.63 5.09
CA LEU A 85 3.67 -2.29 5.10
C LEU A 85 3.15 -1.41 6.23
N TYR A 86 1.87 -1.57 6.57
CA TYR A 86 1.21 -0.74 7.56
C TYR A 86 0.04 -1.49 8.18
N LEU A 87 0.06 -1.63 9.51
CA LEU A 87 -1.02 -2.20 10.28
C LEU A 87 -2.11 -1.13 10.51
N GLN A 88 -3.34 -1.41 10.08
CA GLN A 88 -4.46 -0.49 10.24
C GLN A 88 -5.24 -0.75 11.52
N LYS A 89 -5.50 -2.02 11.82
CA LYS A 89 -6.32 -2.44 12.96
C LYS A 89 -6.03 -3.88 13.34
N VAL A 90 -6.16 -4.16 14.63
CA VAL A 90 -6.25 -5.52 15.19
C VAL A 90 -7.69 -5.69 15.70
N ASP A 91 -8.48 -6.55 15.06
CA ASP A 91 -9.89 -6.70 15.42
C ASP A 91 -10.04 -7.37 16.79
N GLY A 92 -10.92 -6.77 17.61
CA GLY A 92 -11.20 -7.25 18.97
C GLY A 92 -10.15 -6.86 20.03
N HIS A 93 -9.09 -6.14 19.65
CA HIS A 93 -8.03 -5.75 20.58
C HIS A 93 -7.63 -4.28 20.36
N ASP A 94 -8.10 -3.39 21.23
CA ASP A 94 -7.70 -1.97 21.23
C ASP A 94 -6.33 -1.77 21.90
N ASN A 95 -5.94 -2.68 22.81
CA ASN A 95 -4.68 -2.67 23.52
C ASN A 95 -3.72 -3.71 22.93
N PHE A 96 -2.86 -3.29 22.03
CA PHE A 96 -1.75 -4.09 21.52
C PHE A 96 -0.49 -3.24 21.43
N THR A 97 0.67 -3.90 21.48
CA THR A 97 1.96 -3.22 21.29
C THR A 97 2.65 -3.79 20.04
N GLU A 98 3.19 -2.90 19.22
CA GLU A 98 3.88 -3.25 17.99
C GLU A 98 5.39 -3.07 18.16
N TYR A 99 6.15 -4.17 18.01
CA TYR A 99 7.61 -4.18 18.05
C TYR A 99 8.16 -4.66 16.70
N GLY A 100 8.46 -3.73 15.80
CA GLY A 100 8.94 -4.07 14.46
C GLY A 100 7.97 -4.99 13.72
N ARG A 101 8.30 -6.27 13.54
CA ARG A 101 7.42 -7.26 12.91
C ARG A 101 6.53 -8.03 13.87
N GLU A 102 6.64 -7.78 15.15
CA GLU A 102 5.89 -8.49 16.18
C GLU A 102 4.73 -7.65 16.70
N ILE A 103 3.62 -8.29 16.97
CA ILE A 103 2.47 -7.72 17.66
C ILE A 103 2.29 -8.50 18.95
N VAL A 104 2.24 -7.80 20.06
CA VAL A 104 1.98 -8.38 21.38
C VAL A 104 0.59 -7.92 21.84
N VAL A 105 -0.27 -8.90 22.11
CA VAL A 105 -1.64 -8.65 22.58
C VAL A 105 -1.77 -9.23 23.99
N PRO A 106 -2.14 -8.43 24.99
CA PRO A 106 -2.46 -8.93 26.31
C PRO A 106 -3.73 -9.81 26.25
N ARG A 107 -3.68 -11.05 26.76
CA ARG A 107 -4.83 -11.96 26.88
C ARG A 107 -5.59 -12.23 25.57
N ALA A 108 -4.92 -12.74 24.54
CA ALA A 108 -5.62 -13.25 23.36
C ALA A 108 -6.25 -14.62 23.69
N ILE A 109 -7.54 -14.65 24.01
CA ILE A 109 -8.30 -15.83 24.48
C ILE A 109 -8.15 -17.01 23.53
N ASP A 110 -8.23 -16.80 22.22
CA ASP A 110 -8.20 -17.86 21.21
C ASP A 110 -6.80 -18.06 20.57
N LYS A 111 -5.76 -17.40 21.09
CA LYS A 111 -4.43 -17.39 20.45
C LYS A 111 -4.49 -17.01 18.96
N ALA A 112 -5.54 -16.33 18.55
CA ALA A 112 -5.78 -15.88 17.20
C ALA A 112 -6.25 -14.42 17.21
N ILE A 113 -5.77 -13.65 16.24
CA ILE A 113 -6.24 -12.26 15.98
C ILE A 113 -6.59 -12.11 14.50
N TYR A 114 -7.40 -11.11 14.20
CA TYR A 114 -7.66 -10.70 12.83
C TYR A 114 -7.05 -9.32 12.57
N LEU A 115 -6.25 -9.24 11.49
CA LEU A 115 -5.55 -8.03 11.12
C LEU A 115 -6.21 -7.38 9.90
N ASN A 116 -6.29 -6.05 9.95
CA ASN A 116 -6.50 -5.22 8.77
C ASN A 116 -5.21 -4.48 8.50
N TYR A 117 -4.61 -4.69 7.34
CA TYR A 117 -3.32 -4.10 7.00
C TYR A 117 -3.19 -3.74 5.52
N VAL A 118 -2.21 -2.92 5.21
CA VAL A 118 -1.81 -2.59 3.84
C VAL A 118 -0.60 -3.43 3.47
N ARG A 119 -0.71 -4.18 2.37
CA ARG A 119 0.36 -5.06 1.87
C ARG A 119 1.21 -4.39 0.78
N ASP A 120 2.46 -4.84 0.64
CA ASP A 120 3.30 -4.51 -0.51
C ASP A 120 2.83 -5.29 -1.74
N VAL A 121 2.31 -4.60 -2.73
CA VAL A 121 1.83 -5.19 -3.98
C VAL A 121 2.86 -4.97 -5.06
N VAL A 122 3.63 -6.01 -5.36
CA VAL A 122 4.70 -5.99 -6.38
C VAL A 122 4.13 -6.15 -7.78
N ASP A 123 3.09 -6.98 -7.93
CA ASP A 123 2.44 -7.24 -9.21
C ASP A 123 1.66 -6.00 -9.68
N THR A 124 2.17 -5.38 -10.75
CA THR A 124 1.52 -4.22 -11.38
C THR A 124 0.20 -4.58 -12.06
N GLY A 125 -0.02 -5.87 -12.32
CA GLY A 125 -1.22 -6.36 -12.97
C GLY A 125 -2.52 -6.17 -12.20
N ILE A 126 -2.43 -5.94 -10.91
CA ILE A 126 -3.61 -5.68 -10.04
C ILE A 126 -3.74 -4.22 -9.64
N TRP A 127 -2.86 -3.34 -10.13
CA TRP A 127 -2.96 -1.90 -9.89
C TRP A 127 -4.10 -1.30 -10.72
N SER A 128 -4.70 -0.23 -10.23
CA SER A 128 -5.62 0.55 -11.03
C SER A 128 -4.85 1.52 -11.94
N ASP A 129 -5.46 1.90 -13.06
CA ASP A 129 -4.84 2.82 -14.02
C ASP A 129 -4.48 4.16 -13.36
N GLU A 130 -5.32 4.64 -12.45
CA GLU A 130 -5.06 5.88 -11.70
C GLU A 130 -3.87 5.74 -10.75
N PHE A 131 -3.63 4.54 -10.22
CA PHE A 131 -2.46 4.30 -9.40
C PHE A 131 -1.19 4.20 -10.26
N ASP A 132 -1.27 3.63 -11.46
CA ASP A 132 -0.18 3.60 -12.44
C ASP A 132 0.29 5.01 -12.80
N GLU A 133 -0.66 5.92 -13.08
CA GLU A 133 -0.37 7.33 -13.38
C GLU A 133 0.26 8.05 -12.18
N LEU A 134 -0.33 7.90 -11.00
CA LEU A 134 0.19 8.47 -9.78
C LEU A 134 1.60 7.93 -9.44
N PHE A 135 1.83 6.64 -9.65
CA PHE A 135 3.13 6.03 -9.39
C PHE A 135 4.21 6.54 -10.35
N SER A 136 3.89 6.66 -11.64
CA SER A 136 4.82 7.21 -12.64
C SER A 136 5.17 8.68 -12.33
N ALA A 137 4.20 9.48 -11.90
CA ALA A 137 4.44 10.86 -11.48
C ALA A 137 5.29 10.94 -10.18
N ALA A 138 5.03 10.05 -9.21
CA ALA A 138 5.82 9.97 -7.98
C ALA A 138 7.27 9.54 -8.25
N LEU A 139 7.46 8.62 -9.19
CA LEU A 139 8.77 8.15 -9.60
C LEU A 139 9.54 9.26 -10.36
N ALA A 140 8.85 9.98 -11.25
CA ALA A 140 9.41 11.16 -11.92
C ALA A 140 9.91 12.20 -10.92
N LYS A 141 9.06 12.61 -9.97
CA LYS A 141 9.40 13.55 -8.90
C LYS A 141 10.63 13.10 -8.09
N LYS A 142 10.75 11.81 -7.81
CA LYS A 142 11.86 11.25 -7.03
C LYS A 142 13.15 11.20 -7.83
N CYS A 143 13.08 10.86 -9.11
CA CYS A 143 14.24 10.57 -9.95
C CYS A 143 14.76 11.77 -10.77
N VAL A 144 13.96 12.81 -10.97
CA VAL A 144 14.30 13.95 -11.83
C VAL A 144 15.65 14.57 -11.50
N GLN A 145 16.00 14.73 -10.23
CA GLN A 145 17.26 15.34 -9.79
C GLN A 145 18.51 14.52 -10.14
N PHE A 146 18.35 13.23 -10.45
CA PHE A 146 19.44 12.31 -10.81
C PHE A 146 19.57 12.14 -12.33
N LEU A 147 18.50 12.45 -13.08
CA LEU A 147 18.42 12.27 -14.53
C LEU A 147 18.64 13.58 -15.28
N THR A 148 18.25 14.71 -14.70
CA THR A 148 18.44 16.03 -15.32
C THR A 148 18.67 17.10 -14.27
N LYS A 149 19.38 18.17 -14.68
CA LYS A 149 19.56 19.38 -13.87
C LYS A 149 18.54 20.47 -14.22
N ASP A 150 17.62 20.19 -15.13
CA ASP A 150 16.62 21.16 -15.59
C ASP A 150 15.59 21.45 -14.49
N ALA A 151 15.51 22.72 -14.10
CA ALA A 151 14.55 23.20 -13.13
C ALA A 151 13.10 23.08 -13.62
N THR A 152 12.88 23.21 -14.93
CA THR A 152 11.57 23.10 -15.58
C THR A 152 11.06 21.66 -15.46
N ALA A 153 11.90 20.69 -15.78
CA ALA A 153 11.56 19.27 -15.64
C ALA A 153 11.18 18.91 -14.19
N LYS A 154 11.89 19.46 -13.21
CA LYS A 154 11.57 19.29 -11.79
C LYS A 154 10.21 19.88 -11.44
N GLN A 155 9.91 21.09 -11.91
CA GLN A 155 8.63 21.75 -11.66
C GLN A 155 7.48 20.98 -12.31
N MET A 156 7.66 20.49 -13.53
CA MET A 156 6.67 19.66 -14.23
C MET A 156 6.38 18.38 -13.44
N ALA A 157 7.41 17.65 -13.00
CA ALA A 157 7.25 16.42 -12.21
C ALA A 157 6.56 16.68 -10.86
N ASP A 158 6.86 17.80 -10.19
CA ASP A 158 6.20 18.18 -8.94
C ASP A 158 4.72 18.52 -9.16
N THR A 159 4.40 19.28 -10.20
CA THR A 159 3.02 19.67 -10.54
C THR A 159 2.20 18.45 -10.91
N GLU A 160 2.73 17.57 -11.76
CA GLU A 160 2.05 16.35 -12.18
C GLU A 160 1.78 15.44 -10.98
N TYR A 161 2.77 15.24 -10.10
CA TYR A 161 2.58 14.44 -8.90
C TYR A 161 1.46 14.97 -8.00
N GLN A 162 1.37 16.30 -7.79
CA GLN A 162 0.30 16.90 -6.98
C GLN A 162 -1.07 16.72 -7.64
N SER A 163 -1.16 16.89 -8.95
CA SER A 163 -2.39 16.69 -9.73
C SER A 163 -2.88 15.25 -9.62
N GLN A 164 -2.01 14.29 -9.88
CA GLN A 164 -2.34 12.87 -9.83
C GLN A 164 -2.70 12.41 -8.41
N LEU A 165 -2.01 12.92 -7.38
CA LEU A 165 -2.32 12.61 -5.99
C LEU A 165 -3.70 13.14 -5.59
N ALA A 166 -4.07 14.33 -6.01
CA ALA A 166 -5.39 14.89 -5.73
C ALA A 166 -6.50 14.08 -6.41
N THR A 167 -6.31 13.71 -7.69
CA THR A 167 -7.24 12.87 -8.46
C THR A 167 -7.42 11.51 -7.83
N PHE A 168 -6.32 10.82 -7.52
CA PHE A 168 -6.35 9.50 -6.89
C PHE A 168 -7.08 9.54 -5.53
N ASN A 169 -6.78 10.52 -4.69
CA ASN A 169 -7.44 10.64 -3.39
C ASN A 169 -8.94 10.91 -3.51
N ALA A 170 -9.37 11.70 -4.48
CA ALA A 170 -10.79 11.95 -4.75
C ALA A 170 -11.53 10.68 -5.17
N LEU A 171 -10.95 9.87 -6.05
CA LEU A 171 -11.52 8.60 -6.51
C LEU A 171 -11.54 7.55 -5.36
N ASN A 172 -10.45 7.40 -4.64
CA ASN A 172 -10.35 6.47 -3.51
C ASN A 172 -11.35 6.80 -2.39
N ALA A 173 -11.58 8.09 -2.12
CA ALA A 173 -12.59 8.55 -1.17
C ALA A 173 -14.03 8.26 -1.62
N ARG A 174 -14.30 8.36 -2.93
CA ARG A 174 -15.61 8.03 -3.52
C ARG A 174 -15.94 6.54 -3.35
N ASP A 175 -14.99 5.68 -3.64
CA ASP A 175 -15.13 4.21 -3.52
C ASP A 175 -15.38 3.77 -2.07
N THR A 176 -14.73 4.43 -1.12
CA THR A 176 -14.93 4.16 0.32
C THR A 176 -16.33 4.54 0.78
N LYS A 177 -16.91 5.64 0.26
CA LYS A 177 -18.29 6.06 0.59
C LYS A 177 -19.34 5.09 0.05
N ILE A 178 -19.12 4.54 -1.14
CA ILE A 178 -20.03 3.55 -1.74
C ILE A 178 -20.10 2.29 -0.89
N LYS A 179 -18.96 1.75 -0.43
CA LYS A 179 -18.93 0.58 0.48
C LYS A 179 -19.72 0.81 1.78
N LYS A 180 -19.57 1.97 2.42
CA LYS A 180 -20.31 2.29 3.65
C LYS A 180 -21.81 2.31 3.42
N LYS A 181 -22.27 2.81 2.28
CA LYS A 181 -23.71 2.86 1.92
C LYS A 181 -24.28 1.45 1.74
N HIS A 182 -23.58 0.56 1.04
CA HIS A 182 -24.02 -0.84 0.85
C HIS A 182 -24.02 -1.63 2.18
N HIS A 183 -23.02 -1.46 3.02
CA HIS A 183 -22.96 -2.14 4.32
C HIS A 183 -24.11 -1.72 5.25
N ASN A 184 -24.51 -0.45 5.23
CA ASN A 184 -25.65 0.03 6.01
C ASN A 184 -27.00 -0.46 5.45
N LEU A 185 -27.12 -0.65 4.15
CA LEU A 185 -28.34 -1.21 3.54
C LEU A 185 -28.51 -2.70 3.90
N THR A 186 -27.46 -3.49 3.87
CA THR A 186 -27.52 -4.91 4.27
C THR A 186 -27.86 -5.08 5.75
N LYS A 187 -27.37 -4.22 6.65
CA LYS A 187 -27.77 -4.24 8.06
C LYS A 187 -29.24 -3.82 8.28
N ALA A 188 -29.77 -2.93 7.45
CA ALA A 188 -31.15 -2.47 7.55
C ALA A 188 -32.17 -3.48 6.97
N MET A 189 -31.74 -4.39 6.10
CA MET A 189 -32.62 -5.38 5.45
C MET A 189 -32.76 -6.71 6.19
N TRP A 190 -32.15 -6.90 7.37
CA TRP A 190 -32.32 -8.12 8.17
C TRP A 190 -32.89 -7.82 9.56
N PRO A 191 -34.21 -7.55 9.67
CA PRO A 191 -34.86 -7.37 10.97
C PRO A 191 -35.62 -8.61 11.44
N PHE A 192 -35.19 -9.84 11.12
CA PHE A 192 -35.89 -11.02 11.66
C PHE A 192 -35.06 -11.73 12.73
N PRO A 193 -35.44 -11.60 14.01
CA PRO A 193 -35.01 -12.54 15.03
C PRO A 193 -35.83 -13.83 14.86
N TRP A 194 -35.20 -14.91 14.45
CA TRP A 194 -35.77 -16.26 14.61
C TRP A 194 -35.86 -16.53 16.10
N ARG A 195 -37.04 -16.40 16.64
CA ARG A 195 -37.40 -17.04 17.92
C ARG A 195 -37.98 -18.41 17.59
N TYR A 196 -37.27 -19.44 17.99
CA TYR A 196 -37.84 -20.69 18.50
C TYR A 196 -36.98 -21.14 19.68
#